data_02d04238380de6672b72846cf2b7197c
#
_entry.id   02d04238380de6672b72846cf2b7197c
#
_cell.length_a   1.000
_cell.length_b   1.000
_cell.length_c   1.000
_cell.angle_alpha   90.00
_cell.angle_beta   90.00
_cell.angle_gamma   90.00
#
_symmetry.space_group_name_H-M   'P 1'
#
loop_
_entity.id
_entity.type
_entity.pdbx_description
1 polymer ?
#
loop_
_entity_poly.entity_id
_entity_poly.type
_entity_poly.pdbx_seq_one_letter_code
_entity_poly.pdbx_strand_id
1 'polypeptide(L)'
;MARADAGESTDLVADAVDLLTRDHRLLEELFAAFAAATPQQLDPLARRTCKLLRIHAQIEEELFYPVARRATQDDAMIDEAEREHAEARQAIARVESMTSDHAGFKSAVGDLAAMATAHVREEESRLFPRLRNAGVNLVALGVALAERRDTLLDTLGLHSDDEEGAANQREVQQPPARAPQEGEQRGA
;
A
#
# COMPACT_ATOMS: atom_id res chain seq x y z
N MET A 1 27.98 -0.58 -41.46
CA MET A 1 28.20 -0.06 -40.11
C MET A 1 26.82 0.17 -39.48
N ALA A 2 26.36 -0.83 -38.73
CA ALA A 2 25.08 -0.76 -38.01
C ALA A 2 25.39 -0.26 -36.58
N ARG A 3 24.81 0.87 -36.19
CA ARG A 3 24.82 1.33 -34.79
C ARG A 3 23.79 0.53 -34.04
N ALA A 4 24.24 -0.21 -33.04
CA ALA A 4 23.42 -0.80 -32.02
C ALA A 4 22.81 0.34 -31.19
N ASP A 5 21.49 0.45 -31.24
CA ASP A 5 20.68 1.26 -30.33
C ASP A 5 20.64 0.50 -29.01
N ALA A 6 21.48 0.95 -28.08
CA ALA A 6 21.42 0.52 -26.69
C ALA A 6 20.20 1.20 -26.07
N GLY A 7 19.08 0.51 -26.03
CA GLY A 7 17.92 0.92 -25.24
C GLY A 7 18.33 1.01 -23.77
N GLU A 8 18.68 2.20 -23.32
CA GLU A 8 18.72 2.52 -21.90
C GLU A 8 17.29 2.36 -21.38
N SER A 9 17.07 1.26 -20.66
CA SER A 9 15.97 1.18 -19.71
C SER A 9 16.22 2.30 -18.68
N THR A 10 15.68 3.46 -18.93
CA THR A 10 15.47 4.46 -17.88
C THR A 10 14.54 3.81 -16.88
N ASP A 11 15.10 3.27 -15.81
CA ASP A 11 14.37 2.97 -14.59
C ASP A 11 13.76 4.32 -14.17
N LEU A 12 12.48 4.52 -14.53
CA LEU A 12 11.75 5.74 -14.22
C LEU A 12 11.67 5.81 -12.69
N VAL A 13 12.52 6.64 -12.10
CA VAL A 13 12.45 6.94 -10.67
C VAL A 13 11.02 7.38 -10.40
N ALA A 14 10.32 6.58 -9.60
CA ALA A 14 8.93 6.84 -9.28
C ALA A 14 8.80 8.22 -8.61
N ASP A 15 7.90 9.04 -9.10
CA ASP A 15 7.59 10.30 -8.46
C ASP A 15 6.81 10.08 -7.15
N ALA A 16 6.64 11.15 -6.37
CA ALA A 16 5.97 11.08 -5.07
C ALA A 16 4.54 10.51 -5.16
N VAL A 17 3.79 10.90 -6.20
CA VAL A 17 2.41 10.42 -6.39
C VAL A 17 2.41 8.95 -6.79
N ASP A 18 3.36 8.52 -7.63
CA ASP A 18 3.49 7.11 -8.03
C ASP A 18 3.89 6.22 -6.85
N LEU A 19 4.75 6.73 -5.93
CA LEU A 19 5.13 6.03 -4.70
C LEU A 19 3.92 5.85 -3.79
N LEU A 20 3.21 6.94 -3.46
CA LEU A 20 2.06 6.90 -2.58
C LEU A 20 0.92 6.06 -3.18
N THR A 21 0.68 6.15 -4.49
CA THR A 21 -0.31 5.29 -5.16
C THR A 21 0.04 3.80 -5.02
N ARG A 22 1.31 3.41 -5.09
CA ARG A 22 1.73 2.03 -4.83
C ARG A 22 1.49 1.60 -3.40
N ASP A 23 1.77 2.48 -2.43
CA ASP A 23 1.48 2.20 -1.02
C ASP A 23 -0.03 2.03 -0.79
N HIS A 24 -0.87 2.83 -1.44
CA HIS A 24 -2.32 2.68 -1.42
C HIS A 24 -2.76 1.29 -1.92
N ARG A 25 -2.22 0.83 -3.06
CA ARG A 25 -2.55 -0.51 -3.60
C ARG A 25 -2.11 -1.63 -2.67
N LEU A 26 -0.92 -1.50 -2.08
CA LEU A 26 -0.44 -2.46 -1.09
C LEU A 26 -1.38 -2.54 0.14
N LEU A 27 -1.83 -1.41 0.66
CA LEU A 27 -2.77 -1.36 1.78
C LEU A 27 -4.13 -1.97 1.41
N GLU A 28 -4.67 -1.69 0.22
CA GLU A 28 -5.88 -2.31 -0.31
C GLU A 28 -5.75 -3.84 -0.40
N GLU A 29 -4.61 -4.34 -0.91
CA GLU A 29 -4.31 -5.78 -1.00
C GLU A 29 -4.23 -6.44 0.38
N LEU A 30 -3.62 -5.78 1.36
CA LEU A 30 -3.54 -6.28 2.72
C LEU A 30 -4.91 -6.38 3.41
N PHE A 31 -5.77 -5.39 3.24
CA PHE A 31 -7.15 -5.44 3.73
C PHE A 31 -7.97 -6.55 3.04
N ALA A 32 -7.80 -6.73 1.73
CA ALA A 32 -8.43 -7.82 0.98
C ALA A 32 -7.93 -9.20 1.46
N ALA A 33 -6.61 -9.33 1.66
CA ALA A 33 -6.01 -10.54 2.21
C ALA A 33 -6.54 -10.86 3.61
N PHE A 34 -6.69 -9.83 4.48
CA PHE A 34 -7.29 -10.00 5.81
C PHE A 34 -8.72 -10.52 5.74
N ALA A 35 -9.53 -10.02 4.81
CA ALA A 35 -10.93 -10.46 4.64
C ALA A 35 -11.03 -11.94 4.24
N ALA A 36 -10.03 -12.46 3.50
CA ALA A 36 -9.95 -13.86 3.05
C ALA A 36 -9.14 -14.78 3.99
N ALA A 37 -8.58 -14.23 5.07
CA ALA A 37 -7.60 -14.90 5.92
C ALA A 37 -8.21 -16.02 6.79
N THR A 38 -7.42 -17.08 7.01
CA THR A 38 -7.69 -18.08 8.04
C THR A 38 -7.54 -17.49 9.45
N PRO A 39 -8.14 -18.07 10.50
CA PRO A 39 -8.01 -17.55 11.87
C PRO A 39 -6.56 -17.31 12.32
N GLN A 40 -5.63 -18.17 11.90
CA GLN A 40 -4.20 -18.08 12.25
C GLN A 40 -3.47 -16.91 11.58
N GLN A 41 -4.00 -16.44 10.45
CA GLN A 41 -3.41 -15.34 9.68
C GLN A 41 -3.94 -13.95 10.09
N LEU A 42 -5.05 -13.89 10.82
CA LEU A 42 -5.73 -12.61 11.14
C LEU A 42 -4.84 -11.65 11.94
N ASP A 43 -4.24 -12.11 13.05
CA ASP A 43 -3.40 -11.26 13.90
C ASP A 43 -2.15 -10.74 13.15
N PRO A 44 -1.32 -11.60 12.52
CA PRO A 44 -0.14 -11.10 11.81
C PRO A 44 -0.49 -10.15 10.66
N LEU A 45 -1.54 -10.42 9.87
CA LEU A 45 -1.98 -9.51 8.80
C LEU A 45 -2.45 -8.16 9.34
N ALA A 46 -3.30 -8.14 10.36
CA ALA A 46 -3.77 -6.90 10.95
C ALA A 46 -2.62 -6.05 11.50
N ARG A 47 -1.67 -6.68 12.23
CA ARG A 47 -0.50 -5.96 12.76
C ARG A 47 0.41 -5.41 11.66
N ARG A 48 0.65 -6.18 10.61
CA ARG A 48 1.42 -5.73 9.45
C ARG A 48 0.72 -4.54 8.77
N THR A 49 -0.57 -4.64 8.50
CA THR A 49 -1.37 -3.57 7.89
C THR A 49 -1.33 -2.29 8.76
N CYS A 50 -1.51 -2.41 10.07
CA CYS A 50 -1.44 -1.27 10.98
C CYS A 50 -0.07 -0.58 10.95
N LYS A 51 1.03 -1.34 10.91
CA LYS A 51 2.39 -0.78 10.83
C LYS A 51 2.61 -0.03 9.52
N LEU A 52 2.24 -0.63 8.38
CA LEU A 52 2.41 -0.01 7.07
C LEU A 52 1.54 1.24 6.91
N LEU A 53 0.31 1.21 7.42
CA LEU A 53 -0.57 2.39 7.43
C LEU A 53 0.01 3.54 8.29
N ARG A 54 0.67 3.24 9.41
CA ARG A 54 1.38 4.25 10.20
C ARG A 54 2.56 4.87 9.45
N ILE A 55 3.36 4.04 8.76
CA ILE A 55 4.50 4.51 7.97
C ILE A 55 4.01 5.42 6.86
N HIS A 56 2.99 4.99 6.12
CA HIS A 56 2.37 5.76 5.05
C HIS A 56 1.90 7.13 5.53
N ALA A 57 1.05 7.18 6.56
CA ALA A 57 0.58 8.43 7.13
C ALA A 57 1.73 9.33 7.63
N GLN A 58 2.78 8.73 8.21
CA GLN A 58 3.91 9.48 8.74
C GLN A 58 4.74 10.15 7.63
N ILE A 59 5.04 9.46 6.54
CA ILE A 59 5.80 10.06 5.42
C ILE A 59 5.01 11.17 4.74
N GLU A 60 3.68 11.06 4.69
CA GLU A 60 2.81 12.11 4.15
C GLU A 60 2.79 13.34 5.06
N GLU A 61 2.58 13.17 6.34
CA GLU A 61 2.56 14.27 7.30
C GLU A 61 3.93 14.99 7.40
N GLU A 62 5.02 14.24 7.34
CA GLU A 62 6.37 14.80 7.46
C GLU A 62 6.85 15.51 6.17
N LEU A 63 6.55 14.98 5.00
CA LEU A 63 7.17 15.40 3.74
C LEU A 63 6.17 15.83 2.66
N PHE A 64 5.11 15.06 2.45
CA PHE A 64 4.18 15.27 1.33
C PHE A 64 3.22 16.44 1.59
N TYR A 65 2.50 16.42 2.71
CA TYR A 65 1.52 17.47 3.03
C TYR A 65 2.11 18.88 3.19
N PRO A 66 3.31 19.08 3.78
CA PRO A 66 3.93 20.40 3.80
C PRO A 66 4.23 20.95 2.40
N VAL A 67 4.57 20.09 1.43
CA VAL A 67 4.76 20.49 0.03
C VAL A 67 3.41 20.75 -0.64
N ALA A 68 2.44 19.85 -0.46
CA ALA A 68 1.11 19.96 -1.03
C ALA A 68 0.40 21.23 -0.56
N ARG A 69 0.45 21.56 0.73
CA ARG A 69 -0.11 22.78 1.32
C ARG A 69 0.42 24.03 0.64
N ARG A 70 1.74 24.13 0.48
CA ARG A 70 2.37 25.29 -0.20
C ARG A 70 2.02 25.37 -1.68
N ALA A 71 1.92 24.23 -2.35
CA ALA A 71 1.73 24.17 -3.79
C ALA A 71 0.27 24.39 -4.22
N THR A 72 -0.67 23.84 -3.47
CA THR A 72 -2.09 23.93 -3.79
C THR A 72 -2.79 25.14 -3.18
N GLN A 73 -2.21 25.73 -2.12
CA GLN A 73 -2.79 26.82 -1.34
C GLN A 73 -4.21 26.49 -0.83
N ASP A 74 -4.47 25.21 -0.55
CA ASP A 74 -5.73 24.68 -0.03
C ASP A 74 -5.48 24.05 1.34
N ASP A 75 -5.39 24.92 2.36
CA ASP A 75 -5.14 24.47 3.73
C ASP A 75 -6.26 23.56 4.24
N ALA A 76 -7.50 23.83 3.86
CA ALA A 76 -8.64 23.05 4.33
C ALA A 76 -8.59 21.59 3.86
N MET A 77 -8.10 21.33 2.65
CA MET A 77 -7.92 19.97 2.13
C MET A 77 -6.86 19.21 2.92
N ILE A 78 -5.75 19.86 3.25
CA ILE A 78 -4.68 19.23 4.02
C ILE A 78 -5.07 19.04 5.48
N ASP A 79 -5.74 20.02 6.10
CA ASP A 79 -6.26 19.91 7.47
C ASP A 79 -7.25 18.74 7.61
N GLU A 80 -8.06 18.49 6.56
CA GLU A 80 -8.98 17.35 6.50
C GLU A 80 -8.20 16.03 6.45
N ALA A 81 -7.18 15.91 5.58
CA ALA A 81 -6.35 14.71 5.48
C ALA A 81 -5.61 14.41 6.80
N GLU A 82 -5.03 15.43 7.44
CA GLU A 82 -4.37 15.30 8.75
C GLU A 82 -5.36 14.86 9.86
N ARG A 83 -6.61 15.34 9.81
CA ARG A 83 -7.67 14.91 10.73
C ARG A 83 -8.05 13.45 10.51
N GLU A 84 -8.19 13.01 9.25
CA GLU A 84 -8.47 11.61 8.90
C GLU A 84 -7.36 10.69 9.38
N HIS A 85 -6.10 11.10 9.24
CA HIS A 85 -4.95 10.39 9.81
C HIS A 85 -5.02 10.29 11.34
N ALA A 86 -5.44 11.35 12.03
CA ALA A 86 -5.61 11.31 13.48
C ALA A 86 -6.70 10.31 13.91
N GLU A 87 -7.79 10.23 13.15
CA GLU A 87 -8.85 9.24 13.36
C GLU A 87 -8.36 7.82 13.07
N ALA A 88 -7.62 7.63 11.96
CA ALA A 88 -7.01 6.34 11.61
C ALA A 88 -6.04 5.86 12.70
N ARG A 89 -5.22 6.73 13.29
CA ARG A 89 -4.35 6.38 14.44
C ARG A 89 -5.15 5.84 15.64
N GLN A 90 -6.33 6.40 15.91
CA GLN A 90 -7.20 5.89 16.98
C GLN A 90 -7.79 4.51 16.62
N ALA A 91 -8.21 4.33 15.38
CA ALA A 91 -8.70 3.05 14.89
C ALA A 91 -7.60 1.97 14.91
N ILE A 92 -6.37 2.31 14.51
CA ILE A 92 -5.19 1.43 14.63
C ILE A 92 -4.96 1.02 16.08
N ALA A 93 -4.95 1.98 17.02
CA ALA A 93 -4.77 1.67 18.44
C ALA A 93 -5.86 0.74 18.97
N ARG A 94 -7.09 0.89 18.50
CA ARG A 94 -8.21 -0.02 18.82
C ARG A 94 -7.95 -1.43 18.28
N VAL A 95 -7.53 -1.59 17.02
CA VAL A 95 -7.19 -2.90 16.44
C VAL A 95 -6.04 -3.55 17.23
N GLU A 96 -4.98 -2.79 17.53
CA GLU A 96 -3.79 -3.28 18.25
C GLU A 96 -4.09 -3.69 19.69
N SER A 97 -5.13 -3.15 20.31
CA SER A 97 -5.57 -3.53 21.66
C SER A 97 -6.35 -4.84 21.71
N MET A 98 -6.63 -5.45 20.57
CA MET A 98 -7.41 -6.70 20.43
C MET A 98 -6.54 -7.82 19.88
N THR A 99 -7.05 -9.04 19.98
CA THR A 99 -6.57 -10.26 19.31
C THR A 99 -7.69 -10.86 18.48
N SER A 100 -7.36 -11.78 17.58
CA SER A 100 -8.32 -12.36 16.60
C SER A 100 -9.48 -13.15 17.23
N ASP A 101 -9.36 -13.55 18.49
CA ASP A 101 -10.43 -14.20 19.28
C ASP A 101 -11.45 -13.20 19.86
N HIS A 102 -11.14 -11.91 19.88
CA HIS A 102 -12.08 -10.88 20.31
C HIS A 102 -13.21 -10.68 19.29
N ALA A 103 -14.46 -10.77 19.75
CA ALA A 103 -15.64 -10.70 18.88
C ALA A 103 -15.71 -9.44 17.98
N GLY A 104 -15.13 -8.31 18.42
CA GLY A 104 -15.09 -7.05 17.68
C GLY A 104 -13.89 -6.87 16.75
N PHE A 105 -12.92 -7.81 16.73
CA PHE A 105 -11.65 -7.63 16.01
C PHE A 105 -11.84 -7.42 14.51
N LYS A 106 -12.58 -8.32 13.85
CA LYS A 106 -12.84 -8.19 12.41
C LYS A 106 -13.58 -6.92 12.04
N SER A 107 -14.55 -6.50 12.87
CA SER A 107 -15.25 -5.23 12.66
C SER A 107 -14.31 -4.04 12.79
N ALA A 108 -13.43 -4.03 13.80
CA ALA A 108 -12.47 -2.93 13.99
C ALA A 108 -11.50 -2.80 12.80
N VAL A 109 -11.03 -3.93 12.23
CA VAL A 109 -10.20 -3.91 11.01
C VAL A 109 -11.02 -3.46 9.79
N GLY A 110 -12.29 -3.86 9.69
CA GLY A 110 -13.19 -3.42 8.63
C GLY A 110 -13.47 -1.92 8.69
N ASP A 111 -13.68 -1.36 9.88
CA ASP A 111 -13.84 0.08 10.09
C ASP A 111 -12.57 0.84 9.65
N LEU A 112 -11.38 0.35 10.04
CA LEU A 112 -10.10 0.92 9.62
C LEU A 112 -9.92 0.86 8.10
N ALA A 113 -10.28 -0.25 7.45
CA ALA A 113 -10.24 -0.40 6.00
C ALA A 113 -11.13 0.60 5.29
N ALA A 114 -12.35 0.83 5.81
CA ALA A 114 -13.28 1.81 5.25
C ALA A 114 -12.74 3.24 5.34
N MET A 115 -12.12 3.60 6.48
CA MET A 115 -11.49 4.91 6.68
C MET A 115 -10.33 5.11 5.71
N ALA A 116 -9.42 4.14 5.60
CA ALA A 116 -8.28 4.20 4.68
C ALA A 116 -8.75 4.31 3.21
N THR A 117 -9.77 3.54 2.81
CA THR A 117 -10.32 3.61 1.45
C THR A 117 -10.93 4.97 1.13
N ALA A 118 -11.64 5.59 2.07
CA ALA A 118 -12.23 6.92 1.88
C ALA A 118 -11.14 7.99 1.72
N HIS A 119 -10.13 7.96 2.57
CA HIS A 119 -8.96 8.85 2.55
C HIS A 119 -8.20 8.74 1.21
N VAL A 120 -7.79 7.54 0.82
CA VAL A 120 -7.10 7.27 -0.46
C VAL A 120 -7.88 7.84 -1.65
N ARG A 121 -9.20 7.65 -1.65
CA ARG A 121 -10.06 8.17 -2.72
C ARG A 121 -10.02 9.70 -2.81
N GLU A 122 -10.04 10.41 -1.68
CA GLU A 122 -9.95 11.88 -1.67
C GLU A 122 -8.60 12.35 -2.19
N GLU A 123 -7.50 11.72 -1.79
CA GLU A 123 -6.18 12.07 -2.28
C GLU A 123 -6.02 11.80 -3.77
N GLU A 124 -6.31 10.60 -4.24
CA GLU A 124 -6.14 10.22 -5.64
C GLU A 124 -7.06 11.00 -6.57
N SER A 125 -8.28 11.34 -6.13
CA SER A 125 -9.23 12.07 -6.97
C SER A 125 -9.07 13.58 -6.93
N ARG A 126 -8.50 14.16 -5.85
CA ARG A 126 -8.49 15.62 -5.66
C ARG A 126 -7.09 16.19 -5.43
N LEU A 127 -6.32 15.63 -4.49
CA LEU A 127 -5.03 16.19 -4.09
C LEU A 127 -3.93 15.89 -5.12
N PHE A 128 -3.76 14.63 -5.52
CA PHE A 128 -2.72 14.21 -6.47
C PHE A 128 -2.80 14.91 -7.82
N PRO A 129 -3.98 15.04 -8.47
CA PRO A 129 -4.09 15.79 -9.72
C PRO A 129 -3.72 17.27 -9.59
N ARG A 130 -4.06 17.90 -8.47
CA ARG A 130 -3.68 19.30 -8.22
C ARG A 130 -2.17 19.45 -8.05
N LEU A 131 -1.55 18.54 -7.31
CA LEU A 131 -0.11 18.58 -7.09
C LEU A 131 0.68 18.33 -8.38
N ARG A 132 0.24 17.40 -9.23
CA ARG A 132 0.82 17.18 -10.56
C ARG A 132 0.78 18.44 -11.45
N ASN A 133 -0.24 19.29 -11.30
CA ASN A 133 -0.38 20.54 -12.05
C ASN A 133 0.27 21.75 -11.38
N ALA A 134 0.79 21.64 -10.17
CA ALA A 134 1.33 22.76 -9.40
C ALA A 134 2.80 23.08 -9.67
N GLY A 135 3.48 22.37 -10.59
CA GLY A 135 4.89 22.60 -10.93
C GLY A 135 5.89 22.18 -9.85
N VAL A 136 5.48 21.28 -8.95
CA VAL A 136 6.33 20.70 -7.91
C VAL A 136 7.31 19.71 -8.53
N ASN A 137 8.54 19.65 -8.01
CA ASN A 137 9.48 18.58 -8.36
C ASN A 137 9.09 17.28 -7.64
N LEU A 138 8.11 16.56 -8.22
CA LEU A 138 7.59 15.32 -7.65
C LEU A 138 8.61 14.19 -7.62
N VAL A 139 9.61 14.20 -8.52
CA VAL A 139 10.69 13.20 -8.52
C VAL A 139 11.57 13.37 -7.29
N ALA A 140 12.02 14.60 -7.00
CA ALA A 140 12.83 14.86 -5.81
C ALA A 140 12.05 14.58 -4.51
N LEU A 141 10.75 14.89 -4.49
CA LEU A 141 9.88 14.56 -3.36
C LEU A 141 9.73 13.03 -3.21
N GLY A 142 9.59 12.29 -4.31
CA GLY A 142 9.51 10.84 -4.31
C GLY A 142 10.76 10.16 -3.73
N VAL A 143 11.95 10.68 -4.08
CA VAL A 143 13.22 10.21 -3.48
C VAL A 143 13.21 10.40 -1.97
N ALA A 144 12.85 11.61 -1.49
CA ALA A 144 12.81 11.89 -0.05
C ALA A 144 11.79 11.02 0.71
N LEU A 145 10.61 10.77 0.11
CA LEU A 145 9.59 9.87 0.67
C LEU A 145 10.11 8.43 0.75
N ALA A 146 10.78 7.94 -0.31
CA ALA A 146 11.34 6.59 -0.34
C ALA A 146 12.40 6.38 0.74
N GLU A 147 13.38 7.28 0.86
CA GLU A 147 14.42 7.24 1.88
C GLU A 147 13.83 7.24 3.31
N ARG A 148 12.81 8.07 3.52
CA ARG A 148 12.15 8.13 4.83
C ARG A 148 11.34 6.86 5.13
N ARG A 149 10.60 6.35 4.13
CA ARG A 149 9.85 5.08 4.21
C ARG A 149 10.78 3.92 4.59
N ASP A 150 11.91 3.79 3.90
CA ASP A 150 12.89 2.73 4.14
C ASP A 150 13.44 2.79 5.58
N THR A 151 13.79 4.01 6.04
CA THR A 151 14.22 4.22 7.43
C THR A 151 13.17 3.78 8.46
N LEU A 152 11.88 4.03 8.18
CA LEU A 152 10.80 3.63 9.08
C LEU A 152 10.54 2.12 9.03
N LEU A 153 10.62 1.51 7.85
CA LEU A 153 10.53 0.05 7.67
C LEU A 153 11.61 -0.66 8.48
N ASP A 154 12.87 -0.23 8.37
CA ASP A 154 13.99 -0.77 9.12
C ASP A 154 13.78 -0.64 10.65
N THR A 155 13.30 0.52 11.10
CA THR A 155 13.03 0.79 12.51
C THR A 155 11.97 -0.16 13.09
N LEU A 156 10.98 -0.56 12.28
CA LEU A 156 9.89 -1.46 12.69
C LEU A 156 10.17 -2.94 12.37
N GLY A 157 11.36 -3.26 11.85
CA GLY A 157 11.74 -4.61 11.45
C GLY A 157 10.90 -5.17 10.31
N LEU A 158 10.43 -4.28 9.41
CA LEU A 158 9.71 -4.62 8.19
C LEU A 158 10.69 -4.42 7.03
N HIS A 159 11.36 -5.48 6.58
CA HIS A 159 12.25 -5.39 5.42
C HIS A 159 11.42 -5.52 4.12
N SER A 160 11.94 -4.98 3.02
CA SER A 160 11.33 -5.06 1.69
C SER A 160 11.05 -6.49 1.20
N ASP A 161 11.81 -7.47 1.70
CA ASP A 161 11.62 -8.90 1.42
C ASP A 161 10.26 -9.44 1.93
N ASP A 162 9.66 -8.77 2.91
CA ASP A 162 8.32 -9.10 3.40
C ASP A 162 7.20 -8.68 2.42
N GLU A 163 7.47 -7.81 1.46
CA GLU A 163 6.54 -7.41 0.40
C GLU A 163 6.41 -8.49 -0.68
N GLU A 164 7.49 -9.22 -1.00
CA GLU A 164 7.48 -10.33 -1.96
C GLU A 164 6.77 -11.59 -1.42
N GLY A 165 6.72 -11.78 -0.11
CA GLY A 165 6.04 -12.92 0.52
C GLY A 165 4.55 -12.99 0.23
N ALA A 166 3.88 -11.85 0.01
CA ALA A 166 2.46 -11.81 -0.35
C ALA A 166 2.22 -12.21 -1.81
N ALA A 167 3.17 -11.94 -2.72
CA ALA A 167 3.10 -12.33 -4.12
C ALA A 167 3.37 -13.83 -4.32
N ASN A 168 4.30 -14.40 -3.54
CA ASN A 168 4.73 -15.81 -3.67
C ASN A 168 3.68 -16.79 -3.13
N GLN A 169 2.78 -16.38 -2.23
CA GLN A 169 1.69 -17.24 -1.76
C GLN A 169 0.61 -17.49 -2.81
N ARG A 170 0.54 -16.69 -3.89
CA ARG A 170 -0.38 -16.93 -5.03
C ARG A 170 0.09 -18.07 -5.93
N GLU A 171 1.39 -18.31 -6.03
CA GLU A 171 1.95 -19.37 -6.90
C GLU A 171 1.77 -20.78 -6.33
N VAL A 172 1.71 -20.91 -5.00
CA VAL A 172 1.52 -22.19 -4.31
C VAL A 172 0.06 -22.69 -4.34
N GLN A 173 -0.92 -21.85 -4.67
CA GLN A 173 -2.35 -22.22 -4.69
C GLN A 173 -2.89 -22.53 -6.10
N GLN A 174 -2.06 -22.60 -7.13
CA GLN A 174 -2.54 -23.13 -8.40
C GLN A 174 -2.66 -24.68 -8.31
N PRO A 175 -3.87 -25.25 -8.53
CA PRO A 175 -4.00 -26.69 -8.60
C PRO A 175 -3.20 -27.23 -9.79
N PRO A 176 -2.58 -28.43 -9.66
CA PRO A 176 -1.76 -28.98 -10.72
C PRO A 176 -2.57 -29.14 -12.00
N ALA A 177 -1.98 -28.69 -13.11
CA ALA A 177 -2.57 -28.80 -14.43
C ALA A 177 -2.97 -30.27 -14.69
N ARG A 178 -4.25 -30.45 -15.04
CA ARG A 178 -4.80 -31.76 -15.37
C ARG A 178 -4.00 -32.41 -16.50
N ALA A 179 -3.39 -33.55 -16.21
CA ALA A 179 -2.70 -34.34 -17.22
C ALA A 179 -3.63 -34.73 -18.39
N PRO A 180 -3.14 -34.76 -19.63
CA PRO A 180 -3.94 -35.16 -20.77
C PRO A 180 -4.36 -36.62 -20.61
N GLN A 181 -5.65 -36.89 -20.75
CA GLN A 181 -6.20 -38.25 -20.78
C GLN A 181 -5.75 -38.90 -22.10
N GLU A 182 -4.89 -39.91 -21.99
CA GLU A 182 -4.56 -40.77 -23.13
C GLU A 182 -5.82 -41.50 -23.58
N GLY A 183 -6.18 -41.26 -24.85
CA GLY A 183 -7.31 -41.90 -25.50
C GLY A 183 -7.07 -43.37 -25.64
N GLU A 184 -7.95 -44.15 -25.08
CA GLU A 184 -8.05 -45.62 -25.25
C GLU A 184 -8.46 -45.92 -26.69
N GLN A 185 -7.49 -46.31 -27.53
CA GLN A 185 -7.78 -46.93 -28.81
C GLN A 185 -8.11 -48.42 -28.57
N ARG A 186 -9.41 -48.75 -28.63
CA ARG A 186 -9.82 -50.14 -28.85
C ARG A 186 -10.04 -50.36 -30.33
N GLY A 187 -9.13 -51.14 -30.91
CA GLY A 187 -9.34 -51.77 -32.19
C GLY A 187 -10.20 -53.02 -32.08
N ALA A 188 -11.01 -53.24 -33.11
CA ALA A 188 -11.46 -54.55 -33.58
C ALA A 188 -11.45 -54.51 -35.12
#